data_80b592b5ab8dc0f3057fe2c47352ac57
#
_entry.id   80b592b5ab8dc0f3057fe2c47352ac57
#
_cell.length_a   1.000
_cell.length_b   1.000
_cell.length_c   1.000
_cell.angle_alpha   90.00
_cell.angle_beta   90.00
_cell.angle_gamma   90.00
#
_symmetry.space_group_name_H-M   'P 1'
#
loop_
_entity.id
_entity.type
_entity.pdbx_description
1 polymer ?
#
loop_
_entity_poly.entity_id
_entity_poly.type
_entity_poly.pdbx_seq_one_letter_code
_entity_poly.pdbx_strand_id
1 'polypeptide(L)'
;MFKNKVVWIIIAIVAILFFWVKGVYNNMVTQDEGVKTAWSQVENQYQRRMDLIPNLVNTVKGYAAHEKETLEGVVNSRAEATKTTIDPSNLTEESLKKFQSAQGELGNALSRLMLVLERYPDLKANQNFMELQAQLEGTENRISVERKRFNEVA
;
A
#
# COMPACT_ATOMS: atom_id res chain seq x y z
N MET A 1 -6.65 -35.15 -54.36
CA MET A 1 -5.98 -33.82 -54.27
C MET A 1 -6.69 -32.84 -53.34
N PHE A 2 -8.01 -32.81 -53.24
CA PHE A 2 -8.78 -31.94 -52.36
C PHE A 2 -8.63 -32.22 -50.84
N LYS A 3 -8.56 -33.49 -50.42
CA LYS A 3 -8.42 -33.90 -49.01
C LYS A 3 -7.18 -33.30 -48.35
N ASN A 4 -6.06 -33.22 -49.03
CA ASN A 4 -4.83 -32.65 -48.46
C ASN A 4 -4.93 -31.14 -48.25
N LYS A 5 -5.64 -30.39 -49.11
CA LYS A 5 -5.84 -28.95 -48.96
C LYS A 5 -6.71 -28.62 -47.73
N VAL A 6 -7.77 -29.41 -47.51
CA VAL A 6 -8.64 -29.26 -46.32
C VAL A 6 -7.85 -29.49 -45.02
N VAL A 7 -7.00 -30.51 -44.99
CA VAL A 7 -6.15 -30.81 -43.82
C VAL A 7 -5.21 -29.63 -43.53
N TRP A 8 -4.55 -29.06 -44.53
CA TRP A 8 -3.67 -27.91 -44.35
C TRP A 8 -4.41 -26.64 -43.86
N ILE A 9 -5.64 -26.41 -44.32
CA ILE A 9 -6.50 -25.32 -43.84
C ILE A 9 -6.85 -25.53 -42.37
N ILE A 10 -7.21 -26.75 -41.98
CA ILE A 10 -7.52 -27.04 -40.56
C ILE A 10 -6.29 -26.84 -39.69
N ILE A 11 -5.11 -27.28 -40.10
CA ILE A 11 -3.85 -27.08 -39.38
C ILE A 11 -3.55 -25.59 -39.23
N ALA A 12 -3.74 -24.80 -40.29
CA ALA A 12 -3.53 -23.35 -40.25
C ALA A 12 -4.49 -22.67 -39.26
N ILE A 13 -5.78 -23.04 -39.26
CA ILE A 13 -6.76 -22.50 -38.31
C ILE A 13 -6.38 -22.84 -36.87
N VAL A 14 -6.00 -24.08 -36.60
CA VAL A 14 -5.58 -24.53 -35.27
C VAL A 14 -4.32 -23.78 -34.82
N ALA A 15 -3.36 -23.58 -35.71
CA ALA A 15 -2.15 -22.81 -35.40
C ALA A 15 -2.48 -21.33 -35.06
N ILE A 16 -3.35 -20.68 -35.83
CA ILE A 16 -3.79 -19.31 -35.57
C ILE A 16 -4.49 -19.22 -34.21
N LEU A 17 -5.42 -20.13 -33.92
CA LEU A 17 -6.10 -20.20 -32.63
C LEU A 17 -5.13 -20.40 -31.47
N PHE A 18 -4.16 -21.29 -31.63
CA PHE A 18 -3.13 -21.55 -30.62
C PHE A 18 -2.30 -20.28 -30.30
N PHE A 19 -1.82 -19.60 -31.33
CA PHE A 19 -1.04 -18.36 -31.14
C PHE A 19 -1.90 -17.23 -30.57
N TRP A 20 -3.16 -17.14 -30.96
CA TRP A 20 -4.10 -16.16 -30.41
C TRP A 20 -4.36 -16.40 -28.91
N VAL A 21 -4.69 -17.64 -28.51
CA VAL A 21 -4.89 -18.03 -27.11
C VAL A 21 -3.62 -17.77 -26.29
N LYS A 22 -2.46 -18.14 -26.82
CA LYS A 22 -1.17 -17.86 -26.16
C LYS A 22 -0.92 -16.37 -25.98
N GLY A 23 -1.26 -15.54 -26.97
CA GLY A 23 -1.15 -14.09 -26.90
C GLY A 23 -2.05 -13.49 -25.81
N VAL A 24 -3.32 -13.93 -25.75
CA VAL A 24 -4.28 -13.53 -24.72
C VAL A 24 -3.80 -13.94 -23.33
N TYR A 25 -3.36 -15.18 -23.17
CA TYR A 25 -2.85 -15.70 -21.91
C TYR A 25 -1.64 -14.88 -21.41
N ASN A 26 -0.65 -14.66 -22.27
CA ASN A 26 0.53 -13.87 -21.90
C ASN A 26 0.15 -12.43 -21.49
N ASN A 27 -0.81 -11.81 -22.19
CA ASN A 27 -1.28 -10.49 -21.83
C ASN A 27 -1.96 -10.47 -20.44
N MET A 28 -2.81 -11.46 -20.15
CA MET A 28 -3.45 -11.58 -18.82
C MET A 28 -2.41 -11.77 -17.70
N VAL A 29 -1.40 -12.63 -17.92
CA VAL A 29 -0.31 -12.80 -16.94
C VAL A 29 0.45 -11.51 -16.73
N THR A 30 0.75 -10.75 -17.79
CA THR A 30 1.45 -9.46 -17.67
C THR A 30 0.63 -8.43 -16.89
N GLN A 31 -0.68 -8.39 -17.09
CA GLN A 31 -1.58 -7.50 -16.35
C GLN A 31 -1.66 -7.90 -14.87
N ASP A 32 -1.80 -9.19 -14.57
CA ASP A 32 -1.82 -9.71 -13.20
C ASP A 32 -0.52 -9.37 -12.43
N GLU A 33 0.64 -9.58 -13.08
CA GLU A 33 1.93 -9.17 -12.50
C GLU A 33 2.04 -7.64 -12.33
N GLY A 34 1.44 -6.87 -13.22
CA GLY A 34 1.34 -5.41 -13.11
C GLY A 34 0.56 -4.97 -11.87
N VAL A 35 -0.58 -5.58 -11.61
CA VAL A 35 -1.42 -5.33 -10.43
C VAL A 35 -0.67 -5.70 -9.14
N LYS A 36 -0.04 -6.88 -9.09
CA LYS A 36 0.76 -7.33 -7.94
C LYS A 36 1.93 -6.39 -7.65
N THR A 37 2.61 -5.94 -8.69
CA THR A 37 3.72 -4.99 -8.56
C THR A 37 3.24 -3.65 -8.02
N ALA A 38 2.14 -3.12 -8.56
CA ALA A 38 1.56 -1.86 -8.11
C ALA A 38 1.10 -1.95 -6.65
N TRP A 39 0.48 -3.08 -6.25
CA TRP A 39 0.12 -3.30 -4.84
C TRP A 39 1.34 -3.32 -3.92
N SER A 40 2.41 -4.02 -4.30
CA SER A 40 3.65 -4.07 -3.52
C SER A 40 4.26 -2.68 -3.30
N GLN A 41 4.14 -1.76 -4.28
CA GLN A 41 4.58 -0.37 -4.10
C GLN A 41 3.71 0.38 -3.08
N VAL A 42 2.39 0.17 -3.10
CA VAL A 42 1.48 0.71 -2.09
C VAL A 42 1.85 0.22 -0.70
N GLU A 43 2.01 -1.10 -0.53
CA GLU A 43 2.34 -1.73 0.74
C GLU A 43 3.68 -1.23 1.30
N ASN A 44 4.70 -1.09 0.45
CA ASN A 44 6.00 -0.54 0.83
C ASN A 44 5.90 0.87 1.43
N GLN A 45 5.03 1.73 0.90
CA GLN A 45 4.84 3.08 1.45
C GLN A 45 4.11 3.05 2.79
N TYR A 46 3.11 2.17 2.95
CA TYR A 46 2.45 1.98 4.24
C TYR A 46 3.40 1.41 5.29
N GLN A 47 4.23 0.43 4.93
CA GLN A 47 5.26 -0.10 5.80
C GLN A 47 6.23 0.99 6.26
N ARG A 48 6.72 1.82 5.34
CA ARG A 48 7.58 2.96 5.67
C ARG A 48 6.92 3.92 6.67
N ARG A 49 5.62 4.20 6.50
CA ARG A 49 4.87 5.01 7.48
C ARG A 49 4.87 4.37 8.86
N MET A 50 4.60 3.07 8.94
CA MET A 50 4.57 2.32 10.20
C MET A 50 5.96 2.28 10.89
N ASP A 51 7.04 2.25 10.11
CA ASP A 51 8.40 2.20 10.62
C ASP A 51 8.87 3.54 11.23
N LEU A 52 8.28 4.65 10.82
CA LEU A 52 8.56 5.98 11.38
C LEU A 52 7.89 6.20 12.75
N ILE A 53 6.79 5.51 13.04
CA ILE A 53 5.97 5.73 14.23
C ILE A 53 6.70 5.47 15.54
N PRO A 54 7.49 4.40 15.73
CA PRO A 54 8.23 4.20 16.99
C PRO A 54 9.16 5.36 17.32
N ASN A 55 9.85 5.89 16.33
CA ASN A 55 10.74 7.04 16.52
C ASN A 55 9.95 8.30 16.87
N LEU A 56 8.82 8.54 16.21
CA LEU A 56 7.91 9.63 16.54
C LEU A 56 7.42 9.53 17.99
N VAL A 57 6.90 8.38 18.40
CA VAL A 57 6.40 8.15 19.77
C VAL A 57 7.49 8.36 20.80
N ASN A 58 8.71 7.86 20.55
CA ASN A 58 9.85 8.04 21.46
C ASN A 58 10.27 9.51 21.59
N THR A 59 10.29 10.25 20.47
CA THR A 59 10.60 11.68 20.48
C THR A 59 9.53 12.46 21.25
N VAL A 60 8.25 12.19 20.99
CA VAL A 60 7.13 12.87 21.66
C VAL A 60 7.09 12.59 23.15
N LYS A 61 7.37 11.36 23.59
CA LYS A 61 7.41 11.00 25.02
C LYS A 61 8.35 11.87 25.84
N GLY A 62 9.43 12.36 25.24
CA GLY A 62 10.38 13.25 25.93
C GLY A 62 9.82 14.63 26.28
N TYR A 63 8.77 15.08 25.58
CA TYR A 63 8.18 16.41 25.71
C TYR A 63 6.75 16.40 26.21
N ALA A 64 5.98 15.39 25.86
CA ALA A 64 4.55 15.28 26.08
C ALA A 64 4.17 13.97 26.79
N ALA A 65 4.88 13.62 27.86
CA ALA A 65 4.65 12.39 28.63
C ALA A 65 3.24 12.29 29.23
N HIS A 66 2.55 13.41 29.41
CA HIS A 66 1.17 13.48 29.92
C HIS A 66 0.11 13.05 28.87
N GLU A 67 0.48 13.00 27.58
CA GLU A 67 -0.41 12.61 26.47
C GLU A 67 -0.43 11.08 26.27
N LYS A 68 -0.44 10.34 27.40
CA LYS A 68 -0.30 8.88 27.41
C LYS A 68 -1.37 8.18 26.58
N GLU A 69 -2.62 8.58 26.73
CA GLU A 69 -3.76 7.97 26.03
C GLU A 69 -3.64 8.14 24.49
N THR A 70 -3.26 9.34 24.05
CA THR A 70 -3.06 9.63 22.62
C THR A 70 -1.90 8.85 22.05
N LEU A 71 -0.78 8.73 22.78
CA LEU A 71 0.38 7.96 22.38
C LEU A 71 0.07 6.46 22.33
N GLU A 72 -0.64 5.92 23.32
CA GLU A 72 -1.12 4.52 23.33
C GLU A 72 -2.06 4.24 22.16
N GLY A 73 -2.94 5.17 21.83
CA GLY A 73 -3.81 5.09 20.67
C GLY A 73 -3.03 4.91 19.37
N VAL A 74 -1.96 5.65 19.16
CA VAL A 74 -1.08 5.51 17.99
C VAL A 74 -0.36 4.16 17.98
N VAL A 75 0.18 3.73 19.12
CA VAL A 75 0.88 2.44 19.23
C VAL A 75 -0.06 1.26 18.94
N ASN A 76 -1.27 1.30 19.48
CA ASN A 76 -2.28 0.25 19.29
C ASN A 76 -2.76 0.21 17.83
N SER A 77 -3.08 1.35 17.22
CA SER A 77 -3.49 1.43 15.81
C SER A 77 -2.37 0.98 14.87
N ARG A 78 -1.09 1.29 15.20
CA ARG A 78 0.05 0.76 14.46
C ARG A 78 0.14 -0.76 14.55
N ALA A 79 -0.02 -1.31 15.76
CA ALA A 79 0.04 -2.76 15.97
C ALA A 79 -1.05 -3.48 15.16
N GLU A 80 -2.26 -2.93 15.09
CA GLU A 80 -3.36 -3.48 14.29
C GLU A 80 -3.11 -3.35 12.79
N ALA A 81 -2.63 -2.19 12.34
CA ALA A 81 -2.24 -1.98 10.93
C ALA A 81 -1.13 -2.93 10.49
N THR A 82 -0.17 -3.24 11.36
CA THR A 82 0.93 -4.18 11.07
C THR A 82 0.45 -5.62 10.93
N LYS A 83 -0.62 -6.03 11.64
CA LYS A 83 -1.21 -7.37 11.50
C LYS A 83 -2.02 -7.54 10.23
N THR A 84 -2.45 -6.43 9.63
CA THR A 84 -3.32 -6.43 8.45
C THR A 84 -2.47 -6.27 7.19
N THR A 85 -1.73 -7.32 6.83
CA THR A 85 -1.00 -7.41 5.56
C THR A 85 -1.82 -8.14 4.51
N ILE A 86 -1.58 -7.86 3.23
CA ILE A 86 -2.26 -8.53 2.12
C ILE A 86 -1.20 -9.23 1.26
N ASP A 87 -1.41 -10.51 1.01
CA ASP A 87 -0.64 -11.23 0.00
C ASP A 87 -1.01 -10.71 -1.40
N PRO A 88 -0.06 -10.18 -2.17
CA PRO A 88 -0.31 -9.70 -3.54
C PRO A 88 -0.93 -10.75 -4.46
N SER A 89 -0.74 -12.04 -4.15
CA SER A 89 -1.33 -13.16 -4.90
C SER A 89 -2.80 -13.42 -4.55
N ASN A 90 -3.31 -12.80 -3.49
CA ASN A 90 -4.67 -12.98 -2.98
C ASN A 90 -5.36 -11.65 -2.67
N LEU A 91 -5.34 -10.73 -3.63
CA LEU A 91 -6.01 -9.43 -3.54
C LEU A 91 -7.52 -9.63 -3.70
N THR A 92 -8.26 -9.49 -2.60
CA THR A 92 -9.72 -9.52 -2.59
C THR A 92 -10.28 -8.17 -2.13
N GLU A 93 -11.52 -7.86 -2.52
CA GLU A 93 -12.19 -6.64 -2.09
C GLU A 93 -12.30 -6.58 -0.55
N GLU A 94 -12.54 -7.71 0.10
CA GLU A 94 -12.63 -7.80 1.56
C GLU A 94 -11.27 -7.52 2.22
N SER A 95 -10.18 -8.12 1.72
CA SER A 95 -8.82 -7.90 2.23
C SER A 95 -8.38 -6.45 2.06
N LEU A 96 -8.70 -5.83 0.92
CA LEU A 96 -8.44 -4.41 0.65
C LEU A 96 -9.22 -3.49 1.59
N LYS A 97 -10.51 -3.74 1.82
CA LYS A 97 -11.33 -2.97 2.77
C LYS A 97 -10.79 -3.06 4.19
N LYS A 98 -10.44 -4.26 4.65
CA LYS A 98 -9.87 -4.49 5.98
C LYS A 98 -8.55 -3.75 6.14
N PHE A 99 -7.67 -3.84 5.16
CA PHE A 99 -6.40 -3.11 5.13
C PHE A 99 -6.61 -1.60 5.18
N GLN A 100 -7.50 -1.06 4.33
CA GLN A 100 -7.81 0.36 4.29
C GLN A 100 -8.40 0.87 5.60
N SER A 101 -9.25 0.08 6.26
CA SER A 101 -9.82 0.42 7.58
C SER A 101 -8.72 0.54 8.63
N ALA A 102 -7.85 -0.46 8.76
CA ALA A 102 -6.75 -0.45 9.73
C ALA A 102 -5.76 0.71 9.50
N GLN A 103 -5.43 0.98 8.24
CA GLN A 103 -4.56 2.10 7.86
C GLN A 103 -5.24 3.46 8.09
N GLY A 104 -6.56 3.54 7.91
CA GLY A 104 -7.36 4.72 8.20
C GLY A 104 -7.43 5.03 9.71
N GLU A 105 -7.59 4.02 10.55
CA GLU A 105 -7.56 4.16 12.01
C GLU A 105 -6.20 4.68 12.49
N LEU A 106 -5.11 4.15 11.93
CA LEU A 106 -3.77 4.67 12.22
C LEU A 106 -3.61 6.13 11.78
N GLY A 107 -4.11 6.50 10.59
CA GLY A 107 -4.12 7.88 10.11
C GLY A 107 -4.88 8.82 11.05
N ASN A 108 -6.04 8.40 11.53
CA ASN A 108 -6.84 9.15 12.50
C ASN A 108 -6.10 9.31 13.84
N ALA A 109 -5.45 8.26 14.35
CA ALA A 109 -4.68 8.32 15.59
C ALA A 109 -3.50 9.27 15.46
N LEU A 110 -2.76 9.24 14.33
CA LEU A 110 -1.67 10.19 14.04
C LEU A 110 -2.18 11.64 13.96
N SER A 111 -3.31 11.86 13.29
CA SER A 111 -3.90 13.20 13.18
C SER A 111 -4.29 13.77 14.55
N ARG A 112 -4.85 12.94 15.45
CA ARG A 112 -5.15 13.35 16.83
C ARG A 112 -3.88 13.68 17.60
N LEU A 113 -2.82 12.87 17.46
CA LEU A 113 -1.53 13.14 18.08
C LEU A 113 -0.99 14.49 17.60
N MET A 114 -0.94 14.76 16.31
CA MET A 114 -0.44 16.01 15.75
C MET A 114 -1.22 17.22 16.26
N LEU A 115 -2.55 17.11 16.39
CA LEU A 115 -3.39 18.17 16.96
C LEU A 115 -3.05 18.48 18.43
N VAL A 116 -2.80 17.44 19.23
CA VAL A 116 -2.40 17.59 20.63
C VAL A 116 -1.03 18.25 20.75
N LEU A 117 -0.10 17.91 19.86
CA LEU A 117 1.27 18.41 19.86
C LEU A 117 1.37 19.91 19.50
N GLU A 118 0.30 20.51 18.96
CA GLU A 118 0.23 21.98 18.77
C GLU A 118 0.44 22.75 20.08
N ARG A 119 0.17 22.17 21.22
CA ARG A 119 0.35 22.74 22.56
C ARG A 119 1.78 22.68 23.11
N TYR A 120 2.70 22.03 22.37
CA TYR A 120 4.07 21.76 22.79
C TYR A 120 5.09 22.46 21.88
N PRO A 121 5.32 23.76 22.01
CA PRO A 121 6.18 24.53 21.11
C PRO A 121 7.64 24.06 21.15
N ASP A 122 8.15 23.59 22.28
CA ASP A 122 9.52 23.06 22.40
C ASP A 122 9.71 21.79 21.60
N LEU A 123 8.70 20.92 21.56
CA LEU A 123 8.71 19.74 20.69
C LEU A 123 8.68 20.13 19.22
N LYS A 124 7.86 21.09 18.84
CA LYS A 124 7.76 21.58 17.44
C LYS A 124 9.08 22.20 16.96
N ALA A 125 9.88 22.74 17.86
CA ALA A 125 11.22 23.27 17.56
C ALA A 125 12.32 22.18 17.57
N ASN A 126 12.00 20.95 17.97
CA ASN A 126 12.95 19.86 17.98
C ASN A 126 13.24 19.39 16.56
N GLN A 127 14.53 19.34 16.18
CA GLN A 127 14.94 18.98 14.81
C GLN A 127 14.51 17.55 14.42
N ASN A 128 14.68 16.58 15.33
CA ASN A 128 14.28 15.20 15.06
C ASN A 128 12.77 15.08 14.83
N PHE A 129 11.97 15.84 15.58
CA PHE A 129 10.52 15.87 15.39
C PHE A 129 10.14 16.46 14.03
N MET A 130 10.75 17.59 13.65
CA MET A 130 10.51 18.22 12.34
C MET A 130 10.89 17.31 11.18
N GLU A 131 12.01 16.59 11.29
CA GLU A 131 12.43 15.61 10.28
C GLU A 131 11.47 14.43 10.16
N LEU A 132 10.99 13.89 11.29
CA LEU A 132 10.00 12.81 11.33
C LEU A 132 8.66 13.26 10.75
N GLN A 133 8.22 14.46 11.08
CA GLN A 133 7.00 15.05 10.51
C GLN A 133 7.11 15.18 8.99
N ALA A 134 8.22 15.75 8.49
CA ALA A 134 8.44 15.88 7.05
C ALA A 134 8.50 14.51 6.33
N GLN A 135 9.09 13.49 6.97
CA GLN A 135 9.11 12.13 6.42
C GLN A 135 7.72 11.49 6.40
N LEU A 136 6.91 11.71 7.43
CA LEU A 136 5.52 11.21 7.48
C LEU A 136 4.67 11.87 6.39
N GLU A 137 4.73 13.19 6.24
CA GLU A 137 4.02 13.93 5.19
C GLU A 137 4.47 13.49 3.79
N GLY A 138 5.78 13.33 3.58
CA GLY A 138 6.33 12.81 2.32
C GLY A 138 5.87 11.38 2.02
N THR A 139 5.73 10.54 3.04
CA THR A 139 5.25 9.17 2.90
C THR A 139 3.75 9.15 2.56
N GLU A 140 2.94 10.01 3.19
CA GLU A 140 1.50 10.13 2.91
C GLU A 140 1.25 10.56 1.46
N ASN A 141 2.03 11.53 0.96
CA ASN A 141 1.97 11.92 -0.45
C ASN A 141 2.30 10.75 -1.39
N ARG A 142 3.33 9.94 -1.06
CA ARG A 142 3.69 8.76 -1.84
C ARG A 142 2.62 7.68 -1.79
N ILE A 143 2.01 7.42 -0.62
CA ILE A 143 0.87 6.51 -0.48
C ILE A 143 -0.24 6.93 -1.45
N SER A 144 -0.57 8.21 -1.49
CA SER A 144 -1.61 8.74 -2.38
C SER A 144 -1.29 8.50 -3.85
N VAL A 145 -0.03 8.72 -4.27
CA VAL A 145 0.44 8.48 -5.65
C VAL A 145 0.40 7.00 -6.01
N GLU A 146 0.94 6.12 -5.14
CA GLU A 146 0.99 4.69 -5.45
C GLU A 146 -0.41 4.04 -5.41
N ARG A 147 -1.32 4.52 -4.54
CA ARG A 147 -2.72 4.10 -4.57
C ARG A 147 -3.40 4.48 -5.88
N LYS A 148 -3.13 5.68 -6.40
CA LYS A 148 -3.67 6.08 -7.70
C LYS A 148 -3.17 5.17 -8.81
N ARG A 149 -1.86 4.87 -8.84
CA ARG A 149 -1.27 3.93 -9.81
C ARG A 149 -1.88 2.54 -9.73
N PHE A 150 -2.06 2.03 -8.51
CA PHE A 150 -2.71 0.74 -8.29
C PHE A 150 -4.13 0.73 -8.86
N ASN A 151 -4.93 1.76 -8.57
CA ASN A 151 -6.31 1.87 -9.08
C ASN A 151 -6.40 2.03 -10.61
N GLU A 152 -5.32 2.47 -11.28
CA GLU A 152 -5.27 2.59 -12.74
C GLU A 152 -5.01 1.24 -13.42
N VAL A 153 -4.43 0.28 -12.72
CA VAL A 153 -4.05 -1.03 -13.28
C VAL A 153 -4.89 -2.19 -12.74
N ALA A 154 -5.57 -2.02 -11.61
CA ALA A 154 -6.47 -3.00 -10.99
C ALA A 154 -7.89 -2.86 -11.55
#